data_cbcc83056cc5f2781b7117af02a3f7d0
#
_entry.id   cbcc83056cc5f2781b7117af02a3f7d0
#
_cell.length_a   1.000
_cell.length_b   1.000
_cell.length_c   1.000
_cell.angle_alpha   90.00
_cell.angle_beta   90.00
_cell.angle_gamma   90.00
#
_symmetry.space_group_name_H-M   'P 1'
#
loop_
_entity.id
_entity.type
_entity.pdbx_description
1 polymer ?
#
loop_
_entity_poly.entity_id
_entity_poly.type
_entity_poly.pdbx_seq_one_letter_code
_entity_poly.pdbx_strand_id
1 'polypeptide(L)'
;YEHHDSVNIFIMGGEPLYNKDVIAFLEKLSATGLSKKTKLEFQTNATQYNTRIQKLLADYKIYKNWKHISMFMSIDTVGKKAEWLRWGCDWNQIEQNVAKFKKFGAWLEVHCTISILNVGDLTKMKDWCDSIGIPLKFNLVDNPEFMSLESWPGDPDLLCDRNQMEKYQSCKS
;
A
#
# COMPACT_ATOMS: atom_id res chain seq x y z
N TYR A 1 17.67 5.14 21.54
CA TYR A 1 16.58 4.15 21.45
C TYR A 1 16.07 3.76 22.84
N GLU A 2 16.97 3.59 23.80
CA GLU A 2 16.62 3.17 25.18
C GLU A 2 15.90 4.27 25.98
N HIS A 3 16.06 5.52 25.59
CA HIS A 3 15.51 6.71 26.28
C HIS A 3 14.15 7.16 25.74
N HIS A 4 13.57 6.47 24.74
CA HIS A 4 12.29 6.85 24.16
C HIS A 4 11.19 5.84 24.50
N ASP A 5 10.01 6.32 24.87
CA ASP A 5 8.83 5.49 25.14
C ASP A 5 8.26 4.85 23.87
N SER A 6 8.52 5.42 22.72
CA SER A 6 8.17 4.83 21.44
C SER A 6 9.05 5.38 20.29
N VAL A 7 9.26 4.54 19.30
CA VAL A 7 9.99 4.85 18.07
C VAL A 7 9.10 4.55 16.88
N ASN A 8 9.07 5.45 15.89
CA ASN A 8 8.41 5.23 14.63
C ASN A 8 9.45 4.85 13.59
N ILE A 9 9.25 3.74 12.90
CA ILE A 9 10.08 3.27 11.79
C ILE A 9 9.19 3.20 10.56
N PHE A 10 9.49 4.04 9.57
CA PHE A 10 8.84 4.00 8.28
C PHE A 10 9.80 3.42 7.23
N ILE A 11 9.38 2.33 6.60
CA ILE A 11 10.17 1.61 5.60
C ILE A 11 9.51 1.79 4.24
N MET A 12 10.23 2.47 3.35
CA MET A 12 9.80 2.76 1.98
C MET A 12 10.93 2.54 1.00
N GLY A 13 10.60 2.52 -0.30
CA GLY A 13 11.55 2.35 -1.40
C GLY A 13 11.76 0.91 -1.80
N GLY A 14 11.79 0.65 -3.12
CA GLY A 14 11.77 -0.69 -3.68
C GLY A 14 10.54 -1.48 -3.21
N GLU A 15 10.74 -2.74 -2.84
CA GLU A 15 9.74 -3.57 -2.15
C GLU A 15 10.32 -4.05 -0.82
N PRO A 16 9.93 -3.44 0.32
CA PRO A 16 10.49 -3.77 1.62
C PRO A 16 10.33 -5.25 2.01
N LEU A 17 9.19 -5.84 1.64
CA LEU A 17 8.88 -7.23 1.97
C LEU A 17 9.66 -8.25 1.12
N TYR A 18 10.30 -7.81 0.04
CA TYR A 18 11.24 -8.60 -0.75
C TYR A 18 12.69 -8.46 -0.26
N ASN A 19 13.01 -7.35 0.39
CA ASN A 19 14.37 -7.05 0.81
C ASN A 19 14.78 -7.90 2.03
N LYS A 20 15.77 -8.77 1.83
CA LYS A 20 16.25 -9.71 2.86
C LYS A 20 16.87 -8.99 4.06
N ASP A 21 17.53 -7.85 3.85
CA ASP A 21 18.18 -7.09 4.92
C ASP A 21 17.14 -6.37 5.78
N VAL A 22 16.08 -5.83 5.16
CA VAL A 22 14.92 -5.28 5.87
C VAL A 22 14.29 -6.35 6.77
N ILE A 23 14.01 -7.53 6.22
CA ILE A 23 13.42 -8.63 7.02
C ILE A 23 14.35 -9.06 8.15
N ALA A 24 15.66 -9.21 7.90
CA ALA A 24 16.63 -9.56 8.93
C ALA A 24 16.72 -8.49 10.04
N PHE A 25 16.66 -7.21 9.67
CA PHE A 25 16.61 -6.12 10.63
C PHE A 25 15.37 -6.21 11.52
N LEU A 26 14.19 -6.47 10.95
CA LEU A 26 12.94 -6.58 11.70
C LEU A 26 12.91 -7.80 12.61
N GLU A 27 13.44 -8.95 12.16
CA GLU A 27 13.61 -10.15 12.99
C GLU A 27 14.52 -9.86 14.19
N LYS A 28 15.64 -9.16 13.98
CA LYS A 28 16.55 -8.76 15.06
C LYS A 28 15.87 -7.79 16.03
N LEU A 29 15.12 -6.81 15.52
CA LEU A 29 14.39 -5.86 16.34
C LEU A 29 13.31 -6.56 17.20
N SER A 30 12.63 -7.54 16.65
CA SER A 30 11.67 -8.38 17.38
C SER A 30 12.37 -9.23 18.47
N ALA A 31 13.48 -9.88 18.14
CA ALA A 31 14.24 -10.74 19.06
C ALA A 31 14.81 -9.97 20.28
N THR A 32 15.16 -8.70 20.12
CA THR A 32 15.65 -7.86 21.22
C THR A 32 14.53 -7.28 22.11
N GLY A 33 13.27 -7.47 21.74
CA GLY A 33 12.12 -6.90 22.45
C GLY A 33 11.90 -5.39 22.22
N LEU A 34 12.77 -4.72 21.46
CA LEU A 34 12.63 -3.30 21.12
C LEU A 34 11.40 -3.02 20.25
N SER A 35 10.95 -4.01 19.51
CA SER A 35 9.71 -3.97 18.73
C SER A 35 8.47 -3.59 19.54
N LYS A 36 8.42 -3.93 20.84
CA LYS A 36 7.31 -3.56 21.75
C LYS A 36 7.15 -2.04 21.91
N LYS A 37 8.22 -1.27 21.67
CA LYS A 37 8.22 0.19 21.67
C LYS A 37 8.09 0.77 20.25
N THR A 38 8.10 -0.07 19.21
CA THR A 38 8.17 0.35 17.82
C THR A 38 6.79 0.36 17.17
N LYS A 39 6.44 1.49 16.56
CA LYS A 39 5.41 1.58 15.53
C LYS A 39 6.11 1.41 14.20
N LEU A 40 5.69 0.38 13.46
CA LEU A 40 6.30 0.00 12.20
C LEU A 40 5.33 0.28 11.06
N GLU A 41 5.78 1.03 10.07
CA GLU A 41 5.01 1.39 8.90
C GLU A 41 5.75 0.95 7.64
N PHE A 42 5.05 0.26 6.75
CA PHE A 42 5.58 -0.18 5.46
C PHE A 42 4.83 0.48 4.32
N GLN A 43 5.57 0.86 3.27
CA GLN A 43 4.99 1.08 1.96
C GLN A 43 5.36 -0.11 1.06
N THR A 44 4.36 -0.87 0.59
CA THR A 44 4.55 -2.11 -0.16
C THR A 44 3.64 -2.16 -1.38
N ASN A 45 4.06 -2.87 -2.42
CA ASN A 45 3.21 -3.18 -3.58
C ASN A 45 2.30 -4.40 -3.35
N ALA A 46 2.33 -4.99 -2.15
CA ALA A 46 1.56 -6.17 -1.73
C ALA A 46 1.83 -7.46 -2.56
N THR A 47 2.87 -7.49 -3.40
CA THR A 47 3.18 -8.68 -4.21
C THR A 47 3.85 -9.79 -3.41
N GLN A 48 4.39 -9.47 -2.22
CA GLN A 48 5.20 -10.40 -1.43
C GLN A 48 4.50 -10.81 -0.13
N TYR A 49 4.38 -12.11 0.06
CA TYR A 49 3.93 -12.74 1.30
C TYR A 49 4.60 -14.10 1.46
N ASN A 50 5.76 -14.11 2.09
CA ASN A 50 6.55 -15.32 2.30
C ASN A 50 6.51 -15.77 3.77
N THR A 51 7.12 -16.92 4.05
CA THR A 51 7.13 -17.54 5.41
C THR A 51 7.73 -16.63 6.48
N ARG A 52 8.77 -15.84 6.14
CA ARG A 52 9.39 -14.90 7.10
C ARG A 52 8.45 -13.76 7.46
N ILE A 53 7.77 -13.18 6.47
CA ILE A 53 6.74 -12.15 6.67
C ILE A 53 5.58 -12.72 7.48
N GLN A 54 5.14 -13.93 7.17
CA GLN A 54 4.09 -14.61 7.91
C GLN A 54 4.44 -14.75 9.39
N LYS A 55 5.66 -15.17 9.72
CA LYS A 55 6.14 -15.29 11.09
C LYS A 55 6.17 -13.94 11.79
N LEU A 56 6.75 -12.92 11.15
CA LEU A 56 6.84 -11.55 11.68
C LEU A 56 5.45 -11.00 12.05
N LEU A 57 4.45 -11.19 11.18
CA LEU A 57 3.08 -10.71 11.40
C LEU A 57 2.31 -11.57 12.40
N ALA A 58 2.54 -12.88 12.43
CA ALA A 58 1.94 -13.76 13.44
C ALA A 58 2.39 -13.37 14.85
N ASP A 59 3.64 -13.03 15.01
CA ASP A 59 4.20 -12.56 16.27
C ASP A 59 3.51 -11.27 16.76
N TYR A 60 3.10 -10.38 15.83
CA TYR A 60 2.35 -9.18 16.19
C TYR A 60 0.99 -9.47 16.83
N LYS A 61 0.21 -10.36 16.22
CA LYS A 61 -1.14 -10.69 16.71
C LYS A 61 -1.14 -11.54 17.98
N ILE A 62 -0.25 -12.54 18.02
CA ILE A 62 -0.24 -13.56 19.08
C ILE A 62 0.48 -13.04 20.32
N TYR A 63 1.65 -12.44 20.13
CA TYR A 63 2.53 -12.06 21.23
C TYR A 63 2.53 -10.57 21.53
N LYS A 64 1.84 -9.74 20.71
CA LYS A 64 1.89 -8.28 20.78
C LYS A 64 3.33 -7.76 20.83
N ASN A 65 4.18 -8.37 20.03
CA ASN A 65 5.61 -8.07 19.98
C ASN A 65 5.92 -6.70 19.35
N TRP A 66 4.96 -6.10 18.68
CA TRP A 66 5.05 -4.76 18.08
C TRP A 66 4.04 -3.84 18.73
N LYS A 67 4.42 -2.59 18.92
CA LYS A 67 3.49 -1.57 19.44
C LYS A 67 2.37 -1.31 18.44
N HIS A 68 2.71 -1.23 17.16
CA HIS A 68 1.76 -1.05 16.06
C HIS A 68 2.42 -1.44 14.74
N ILE A 69 1.63 -2.00 13.81
CA ILE A 69 2.06 -2.25 12.42
C ILE A 69 1.02 -1.66 11.49
N SER A 70 1.47 -0.77 10.59
CA SER A 70 0.69 -0.22 9.48
C SER A 70 1.29 -0.65 8.15
N MET A 71 0.45 -0.95 7.17
CA MET A 71 0.86 -1.30 5.82
C MET A 71 0.10 -0.42 4.81
N PHE A 72 0.83 0.44 4.14
CA PHE A 72 0.34 1.27 3.04
C PHE A 72 0.60 0.55 1.73
N MET A 73 -0.47 0.09 1.09
CA MET A 73 -0.37 -0.74 -0.11
C MET A 73 -0.50 0.13 -1.35
N SER A 74 0.57 0.22 -2.12
CA SER A 74 0.61 0.99 -3.37
C SER A 74 -0.07 0.20 -4.49
N ILE A 75 -1.39 0.40 -4.65
CA ILE A 75 -2.23 -0.26 -5.65
C ILE A 75 -3.00 0.82 -6.41
N ASP A 76 -2.75 0.94 -7.72
CA ASP A 76 -3.24 2.08 -8.52
C ASP A 76 -4.51 1.75 -9.31
N THR A 77 -4.82 0.47 -9.51
CA THR A 77 -6.05 -0.03 -10.15
C THR A 77 -6.23 -1.52 -9.84
N VAL A 78 -7.27 -2.14 -10.37
CA VAL A 78 -7.65 -3.53 -10.10
C VAL A 78 -7.57 -4.41 -11.36
N GLY A 79 -7.48 -5.74 -11.15
CA GLY A 79 -7.56 -6.74 -12.21
C GLY A 79 -6.39 -6.69 -13.19
N LYS A 80 -6.68 -7.05 -14.44
CA LYS A 80 -5.65 -7.11 -15.51
C LYS A 80 -4.98 -5.77 -15.79
N LYS A 81 -5.66 -4.66 -15.53
CA LYS A 81 -5.05 -3.34 -15.69
C LYS A 81 -3.98 -3.07 -14.62
N ALA A 82 -4.15 -3.60 -13.42
CA ALA A 82 -3.10 -3.52 -12.38
C ALA A 82 -1.83 -4.27 -12.82
N GLU A 83 -1.98 -5.45 -13.45
CA GLU A 83 -0.85 -6.22 -13.99
C GLU A 83 -0.14 -5.48 -15.12
N TRP A 84 -0.90 -4.75 -15.94
CA TRP A 84 -0.34 -3.93 -17.02
C TRP A 84 0.40 -2.69 -16.48
N LEU A 85 -0.18 -1.97 -15.51
CA LEU A 85 0.42 -0.77 -14.91
C LEU A 85 1.68 -1.10 -14.10
N ARG A 86 1.67 -2.20 -13.38
CA ARG A 86 2.78 -2.67 -12.56
C ARG A 86 3.29 -3.99 -13.10
N TRP A 87 4.13 -3.91 -14.12
CA TRP A 87 4.67 -5.07 -14.78
C TRP A 87 5.30 -6.07 -13.80
N GLY A 88 4.97 -7.35 -13.96
CA GLY A 88 5.44 -8.43 -13.09
C GLY A 88 4.59 -8.70 -11.84
N CYS A 89 3.48 -7.97 -11.64
CA CYS A 89 2.51 -8.34 -10.61
C CYS A 89 1.46 -9.32 -11.16
N ASP A 90 0.90 -10.12 -10.27
CA ASP A 90 -0.26 -10.99 -10.49
C ASP A 90 -1.38 -10.49 -9.58
N TRP A 91 -2.51 -10.09 -10.16
CA TRP A 91 -3.63 -9.52 -9.41
C TRP A 91 -4.21 -10.52 -8.40
N ASN A 92 -4.38 -11.77 -8.79
CA ASN A 92 -4.89 -12.79 -7.88
C ASN A 92 -3.96 -13.00 -6.68
N GLN A 93 -2.63 -12.90 -6.90
CA GLN A 93 -1.66 -12.98 -5.82
C GLN A 93 -1.75 -11.78 -4.89
N ILE A 94 -1.96 -10.56 -5.42
CA ILE A 94 -2.16 -9.34 -4.61
C ILE A 94 -3.41 -9.51 -3.73
N GLU A 95 -4.56 -9.90 -4.28
CA GLU A 95 -5.79 -10.11 -3.51
C GLU A 95 -5.60 -11.14 -2.38
N GLN A 96 -4.95 -12.28 -2.69
CA GLN A 96 -4.63 -13.27 -1.68
C GLN A 96 -3.71 -12.74 -0.59
N ASN A 97 -2.71 -11.94 -0.93
CA ASN A 97 -1.79 -11.36 0.03
C ASN A 97 -2.49 -10.33 0.92
N VAL A 98 -3.31 -9.45 0.34
CA VAL A 98 -4.13 -8.48 1.08
C VAL A 98 -5.04 -9.20 2.09
N ALA A 99 -5.72 -10.27 1.67
CA ALA A 99 -6.55 -11.08 2.56
C ALA A 99 -5.74 -11.70 3.72
N LYS A 100 -4.49 -12.14 3.46
CA LYS A 100 -3.59 -12.66 4.48
C LYS A 100 -3.15 -11.55 5.44
N PHE A 101 -2.73 -10.38 4.95
CA PHE A 101 -2.35 -9.24 5.80
C PHE A 101 -3.49 -8.82 6.73
N LYS A 102 -4.72 -8.79 6.23
CA LYS A 102 -5.90 -8.46 7.03
C LYS A 102 -6.10 -9.40 8.22
N LYS A 103 -5.79 -10.69 8.06
CA LYS A 103 -5.92 -11.69 9.14
C LYS A 103 -5.00 -11.45 10.34
N PHE A 104 -3.89 -10.74 10.15
CA PHE A 104 -2.92 -10.48 11.22
C PHE A 104 -3.24 -9.24 12.06
N GLY A 105 -4.27 -8.47 11.70
CA GLY A 105 -4.70 -7.30 12.46
C GLY A 105 -3.79 -6.09 12.36
N ALA A 106 -2.88 -6.06 11.37
CA ALA A 106 -2.17 -4.83 11.00
C ALA A 106 -3.17 -3.80 10.46
N TRP A 107 -2.90 -2.52 10.67
CA TRP A 107 -3.63 -1.47 9.99
C TRP A 107 -3.27 -1.50 8.51
N LEU A 108 -4.27 -1.60 7.65
CA LEU A 108 -4.10 -1.62 6.20
C LEU A 108 -4.75 -0.40 5.59
N GLU A 109 -4.07 0.22 4.64
CA GLU A 109 -4.60 1.32 3.83
C GLU A 109 -4.08 1.18 2.40
N VAL A 110 -4.94 1.38 1.41
CA VAL A 110 -4.55 1.39 0.00
C VAL A 110 -4.22 2.83 -0.40
N HIS A 111 -3.03 3.02 -0.97
CA HIS A 111 -2.60 4.27 -1.58
C HIS A 111 -2.63 4.12 -3.10
N CYS A 112 -3.56 4.82 -3.74
CA CYS A 112 -3.73 4.85 -5.18
C CYS A 112 -3.19 6.18 -5.73
N THR A 113 -2.15 6.13 -6.55
CA THR A 113 -1.63 7.33 -7.23
C THR A 113 -2.38 7.52 -8.55
N ILE A 114 -3.17 8.59 -8.64
CA ILE A 114 -3.98 8.92 -9.81
C ILE A 114 -3.08 9.49 -10.90
N SER A 115 -3.21 8.94 -12.10
CA SER A 115 -2.53 9.38 -13.33
C SER A 115 -3.49 9.30 -14.52
N ILE A 116 -3.06 9.77 -15.69
CA ILE A 116 -3.79 9.60 -16.94
C ILE A 116 -4.07 8.12 -17.27
N LEU A 117 -3.30 7.18 -16.70
CA LEU A 117 -3.44 5.76 -17.00
C LEU A 117 -4.55 5.07 -16.18
N ASN A 118 -4.93 5.61 -15.02
CA ASN A 118 -5.88 4.95 -14.13
C ASN A 118 -7.04 5.85 -13.66
N VAL A 119 -7.10 7.11 -14.06
CA VAL A 119 -8.19 8.02 -13.66
C VAL A 119 -9.57 7.47 -14.00
N GLY A 120 -9.72 6.72 -15.09
CA GLY A 120 -10.95 6.02 -15.47
C GLY A 120 -11.34 4.82 -14.58
N ASP A 121 -10.51 4.44 -13.60
CA ASP A 121 -10.77 3.28 -12.74
C ASP A 121 -11.04 3.63 -11.27
N LEU A 122 -11.13 4.92 -10.92
CA LEU A 122 -11.26 5.36 -9.52
C LEU A 122 -12.49 4.77 -8.81
N THR A 123 -13.60 4.62 -9.54
CA THR A 123 -14.80 3.96 -9.00
C THR A 123 -14.56 2.49 -8.72
N LYS A 124 -13.97 1.75 -9.68
CA LYS A 124 -13.64 0.32 -9.49
C LYS A 124 -12.69 0.11 -8.30
N MET A 125 -11.72 1.03 -8.16
CA MET A 125 -10.77 0.99 -7.06
C MET A 125 -11.46 1.19 -5.72
N LYS A 126 -12.37 2.17 -5.64
CA LYS A 126 -13.18 2.41 -4.45
C LYS A 126 -14.08 1.23 -4.12
N ASP A 127 -14.80 0.69 -5.11
CA ASP A 127 -15.71 -0.44 -4.92
C ASP A 127 -14.96 -1.68 -4.41
N TRP A 128 -13.78 -1.94 -4.95
CA TRP A 128 -12.92 -3.03 -4.47
C TRP A 128 -12.49 -2.80 -3.02
N CYS A 129 -11.98 -1.64 -2.67
CA CYS A 129 -11.56 -1.31 -1.30
C CYS A 129 -12.73 -1.40 -0.31
N ASP A 130 -13.91 -0.89 -0.69
CA ASP A 130 -15.13 -0.98 0.12
C ASP A 130 -15.55 -2.46 0.33
N SER A 131 -15.48 -3.28 -0.72
CA SER A 131 -15.84 -4.70 -0.65
C SER A 131 -14.97 -5.50 0.32
N ILE A 132 -13.71 -5.12 0.45
CA ILE A 132 -12.76 -5.76 1.37
C ILE A 132 -12.62 -5.00 2.70
N GLY A 133 -13.31 -3.85 2.87
CA GLY A 133 -13.29 -3.04 4.08
C GLY A 133 -11.90 -2.51 4.44
N ILE A 134 -11.16 -2.00 3.46
CA ILE A 134 -9.84 -1.37 3.65
C ILE A 134 -9.93 0.09 3.19
N PRO A 135 -9.48 1.06 4.00
CA PRO A 135 -9.43 2.46 3.62
C PRO A 135 -8.64 2.68 2.33
N LEU A 136 -9.11 3.61 1.51
CA LEU A 136 -8.48 4.04 0.27
C LEU A 136 -8.11 5.51 0.37
N LYS A 137 -6.83 5.81 0.07
CA LYS A 137 -6.31 7.15 -0.08
C LYS A 137 -5.88 7.37 -1.52
N PHE A 138 -6.36 8.46 -2.11
CA PHE A 138 -5.90 8.93 -3.41
C PHE A 138 -4.76 9.93 -3.24
N ASN A 139 -3.73 9.80 -4.07
CA ASN A 139 -2.66 10.78 -4.25
C ASN A 139 -2.63 11.17 -5.73
N LEU A 140 -2.23 12.39 -6.04
CA LEU A 140 -2.05 12.81 -7.42
C LEU A 140 -0.60 12.56 -7.84
N VAL A 141 -0.39 12.11 -9.08
CA VAL A 141 0.95 12.04 -9.64
C VAL A 141 1.42 13.46 -9.98
N ASP A 142 2.60 13.82 -9.48
CA ASP A 142 3.29 15.09 -9.74
C ASP A 142 4.53 14.90 -10.59
N ASN A 143 5.13 13.73 -10.55
CA ASN A 143 6.32 13.38 -11.30
C ASN A 143 6.26 11.92 -11.79
N PRO A 144 6.46 11.64 -13.10
CA PRO A 144 6.71 12.63 -14.16
C PRO A 144 5.45 13.40 -14.54
N GLU A 145 5.60 14.69 -14.83
CA GLU A 145 4.51 15.63 -15.12
C GLU A 145 3.57 15.16 -16.25
N PHE A 146 4.13 14.52 -17.30
CA PHE A 146 3.36 13.99 -18.41
C PHE A 146 2.36 12.88 -18.01
N MET A 147 2.47 12.33 -16.81
CA MET A 147 1.51 11.38 -16.26
C MET A 147 0.36 12.06 -15.52
N SER A 148 0.48 13.35 -15.23
CA SER A 148 -0.57 14.13 -14.59
C SER A 148 -1.72 14.40 -15.56
N LEU A 149 -2.94 14.36 -15.05
CA LEU A 149 -4.14 14.73 -15.81
C LEU A 149 -4.10 16.21 -16.28
N GLU A 150 -3.39 17.06 -15.53
CA GLU A 150 -3.22 18.49 -15.86
C GLU A 150 -2.37 18.71 -17.11
N SER A 151 -1.42 17.82 -17.37
CA SER A 151 -0.54 17.87 -18.54
C SER A 151 -1.13 17.14 -19.75
N TRP A 152 -2.32 16.54 -19.62
CA TRP A 152 -2.98 15.84 -20.71
C TRP A 152 -3.45 16.82 -21.79
N PRO A 153 -2.96 16.72 -23.04
CA PRO A 153 -3.27 17.68 -24.11
C PRO A 153 -4.64 17.46 -24.76
N GLY A 154 -5.29 16.34 -24.45
CA GLY A 154 -6.59 15.96 -24.98
C GLY A 154 -7.75 16.36 -24.08
N ASP A 155 -8.96 16.00 -24.51
CA ASP A 155 -10.16 16.17 -23.70
C ASP A 155 -10.13 15.18 -22.51
N PRO A 156 -10.15 15.65 -21.25
CA PRO A 156 -10.20 14.78 -20.08
C PRO A 156 -11.37 13.79 -20.07
N ASP A 157 -12.51 14.15 -20.69
CA ASP A 157 -13.69 13.29 -20.79
C ASP A 157 -13.43 12.03 -21.64
N LEU A 158 -12.34 12.00 -22.41
CA LEU A 158 -11.88 10.78 -23.11
C LEU A 158 -11.18 9.78 -22.19
N LEU A 159 -10.70 10.22 -21.02
CA LEU A 159 -9.97 9.38 -20.06
C LEU A 159 -10.86 8.82 -18.95
N CYS A 160 -11.88 9.57 -18.57
CA CYS A 160 -12.76 9.21 -17.48
C CYS A 160 -14.14 9.86 -17.62
N ASP A 161 -15.15 9.26 -16.99
CA ASP A 161 -16.48 9.86 -16.91
C ASP A 161 -16.52 11.03 -15.91
N ARG A 162 -17.63 11.79 -15.94
CA ARG A 162 -17.83 12.95 -15.07
C ARG A 162 -17.66 12.64 -13.59
N ASN A 163 -18.13 11.49 -13.15
CA ASN A 163 -18.06 11.04 -11.75
C ASN A 163 -16.61 10.84 -11.28
N GLN A 164 -15.78 10.29 -12.16
CA GLN A 164 -14.34 10.08 -11.93
C GLN A 164 -13.58 11.40 -11.96
N MET A 165 -13.97 12.34 -12.84
CA MET A 165 -13.40 13.67 -12.86
C MET A 165 -13.71 14.47 -11.58
N GLU A 166 -14.92 14.37 -11.05
CA GLU A 166 -15.29 14.99 -9.77
C GLU A 166 -14.47 14.43 -8.61
N LYS A 167 -14.22 13.10 -8.58
CA LYS A 167 -13.33 12.46 -7.60
C LYS A 167 -11.88 12.95 -7.74
N TYR A 168 -11.37 13.06 -8.95
CA TYR A 168 -10.04 13.60 -9.20
C TYR A 168 -9.92 15.03 -8.68
N GLN A 169 -10.90 15.89 -8.97
CA GLN A 169 -10.91 17.27 -8.49
C GLN A 169 -10.98 17.38 -6.96
N SER A 170 -11.72 16.49 -6.30
CA SER A 170 -11.79 16.46 -4.84
C SER A 170 -10.47 16.05 -4.16
N CYS A 171 -9.56 15.41 -4.88
CA CYS A 171 -8.22 15.07 -4.37
C CYS A 171 -7.24 16.25 -4.41
N LYS A 172 -7.59 17.36 -5.10
CA LYS A 172 -6.77 18.57 -5.18
C LYS A 172 -6.99 19.55 -4.03
N SER A 173 -8.08 19.41 -3.31
CA SER A 173 -8.46 20.24 -2.15
C SER A 173 -7.87 19.67 -0.86
#